data_eae07248025bd467a9f4e0595a983907
#
_entry.id   eae07248025bd467a9f4e0595a983907
#
_cell.length_a   1.000
_cell.length_b   1.000
_cell.length_c   1.000
_cell.angle_alpha   90.00
_cell.angle_beta   90.00
_cell.angle_gamma   90.00
#
_symmetry.space_group_name_H-M   'P 1'
#
loop_
_entity.id
_entity.type
_entity.pdbx_description
1 polymer ?
#
loop_
_entity_poly.entity_id
_entity_poly.type
_entity_poly.pdbx_seq_one_letter_code
_entity_poly.pdbx_strand_id
1 'polypeptide(L)'
;YPIFRKLDLCPEHVDIPVAATRKGRVIYASNHKSHLDYLVEPVVLDDHGIRPPIIAAGINLFGGPLGLLHRHITGAMPVRRNTKDPAYLVTLKAYVAELLQRHDLLVYLEGGRSYNGAMKSPKTGLLHAALQADRENMTVVPVAIAYDLVLEDQVLAKQGTKRSQRPFTRELTEMVRYGMGYHSRAFVTFGSPMTLHEWNPESRRSVMDLAKLIGETIGKLHKVLPTALLAAALRPSMLKNDLIDRIDGLLDELRQADANLSVASGAEALEQATEPLVTRGIIVVEHDRYRVRERTVLRYYARTIKHLLSPTGHVTH
;
A
#
# COMPACT_ATOMS: atom_id res chain seq x y z
N TYR A 1 15.87 -1.07 -14.42
CA TYR A 1 15.55 0.35 -14.18
C TYR A 1 16.46 0.86 -13.05
N PRO A 2 17.17 2.02 -13.18
CA PRO A 2 18.10 2.50 -12.17
C PRO A 2 17.47 2.72 -10.78
N ILE A 3 16.18 3.05 -10.73
CA ILE A 3 15.43 3.28 -9.49
C ILE A 3 15.27 2.00 -8.65
N PHE A 4 15.29 0.82 -9.28
CA PHE A 4 15.17 -0.48 -8.60
C PHE A 4 16.51 -1.06 -8.14
N ARG A 5 17.66 -0.42 -8.41
CA ARG A 5 18.97 -0.88 -7.90
C ARG A 5 19.08 -0.85 -6.37
N LYS A 6 18.18 -0.14 -5.71
CA LYS A 6 18.14 0.03 -4.24
C LYS A 6 16.80 -0.35 -3.63
N LEU A 7 15.96 -1.04 -4.40
CA LEU A 7 14.67 -1.53 -3.93
C LEU A 7 14.58 -3.02 -4.23
N ASP A 8 14.65 -3.82 -3.18
CA ASP A 8 14.48 -5.26 -3.31
C ASP A 8 13.00 -5.60 -3.34
N LEU A 9 12.56 -6.26 -4.40
CA LEU A 9 11.19 -6.72 -4.55
C LEU A 9 11.03 -8.09 -3.88
N CYS A 10 10.12 -8.20 -2.94
CA CYS A 10 9.82 -9.40 -2.17
C CYS A 10 8.36 -9.83 -2.42
N PRO A 11 8.08 -10.46 -3.58
CA PRO A 11 6.73 -10.93 -3.88
C PRO A 11 6.36 -12.19 -3.10
N GLU A 12 5.09 -12.28 -2.68
CA GLU A 12 4.53 -13.44 -1.99
C GLU A 12 3.26 -13.93 -2.70
N HIS A 13 3.10 -15.25 -2.81
CA HIS A 13 1.92 -15.90 -3.42
C HIS A 13 1.67 -15.51 -4.88
N VAL A 14 2.73 -15.38 -5.67
CA VAL A 14 2.66 -14.98 -7.10
C VAL A 14 2.00 -16.03 -8.00
N ASP A 15 1.91 -17.26 -7.54
CA ASP A 15 1.14 -18.34 -8.18
C ASP A 15 -0.35 -17.98 -8.30
N ILE A 16 -0.88 -17.20 -7.36
CA ILE A 16 -2.28 -16.76 -7.34
C ILE A 16 -2.62 -15.89 -8.57
N PRO A 17 -1.95 -14.75 -8.83
CA PRO A 17 -2.24 -13.96 -10.02
C PRO A 17 -1.91 -14.70 -11.32
N VAL A 18 -0.86 -15.55 -11.34
CA VAL A 18 -0.55 -16.39 -12.51
C VAL A 18 -1.70 -17.34 -12.84
N ALA A 19 -2.30 -17.97 -11.83
CA ALA A 19 -3.46 -18.84 -12.04
C ALA A 19 -4.73 -18.07 -12.41
N ALA A 20 -4.94 -16.88 -11.81
CA ALA A 20 -6.11 -16.05 -12.06
C ALA A 20 -6.15 -15.52 -13.50
N THR A 21 -5.05 -15.02 -14.04
CA THR A 21 -4.95 -14.48 -15.41
C THR A 21 -5.19 -15.54 -16.50
N ARG A 22 -4.93 -16.81 -16.20
CA ARG A 22 -5.26 -17.93 -17.12
C ARG A 22 -6.75 -18.22 -17.21
N LYS A 23 -7.53 -17.85 -16.20
CA LYS A 23 -8.97 -18.10 -16.14
C LYS A 23 -9.81 -16.97 -16.69
N GLY A 24 -9.27 -15.74 -16.72
CA GLY A 24 -10.00 -14.57 -17.18
C GLY A 24 -9.32 -13.25 -16.83
N ARG A 25 -10.10 -12.18 -16.80
CA ARG A 25 -9.59 -10.84 -16.47
C ARG A 25 -9.44 -10.65 -14.97
N VAL A 26 -8.38 -9.96 -14.60
CA VAL A 26 -8.04 -9.70 -13.19
C VAL A 26 -8.11 -8.21 -12.89
N ILE A 27 -8.77 -7.90 -11.77
CA ILE A 27 -8.73 -6.59 -11.15
C ILE A 27 -7.85 -6.71 -9.91
N TYR A 28 -6.65 -6.15 -9.98
CA TYR A 28 -5.76 -6.05 -8.84
C TYR A 28 -6.22 -4.90 -7.95
N ALA A 29 -6.71 -5.22 -6.77
CA ALA A 29 -7.18 -4.24 -5.80
C ALA A 29 -6.14 -4.09 -4.69
N SER A 30 -5.46 -2.94 -4.64
CA SER A 30 -4.31 -2.71 -3.77
C SER A 30 -4.55 -1.58 -2.76
N ASN A 31 -3.78 -1.60 -1.66
CA ASN A 31 -3.56 -0.44 -0.80
C ASN A 31 -2.59 0.55 -1.50
N HIS A 32 -2.39 1.74 -0.93
CA HIS A 32 -1.52 2.76 -1.55
C HIS A 32 -0.62 3.43 -0.52
N LYS A 33 0.66 3.09 -0.53
CA LYS A 33 1.66 3.55 0.45
C LYS A 33 2.64 4.57 -0.13
N SER A 34 3.10 4.37 -1.37
CA SER A 34 4.14 5.16 -2.00
C SER A 34 3.79 5.52 -3.45
N HIS A 35 4.44 6.54 -3.98
CA HIS A 35 4.46 6.76 -5.44
C HIS A 35 5.16 5.65 -6.21
N LEU A 36 5.92 4.78 -5.53
CA LEU A 36 6.56 3.64 -6.18
C LEU A 36 5.59 2.49 -6.46
N ASP A 37 4.43 2.43 -5.80
CA ASP A 37 3.49 1.31 -5.90
C ASP A 37 3.12 1.01 -7.36
N TYR A 38 2.82 2.07 -8.14
CA TYR A 38 2.44 1.92 -9.55
C TYR A 38 3.58 1.49 -10.50
N LEU A 39 4.81 1.40 -9.98
CA LEU A 39 5.96 0.82 -10.68
C LEU A 39 6.28 -0.57 -10.15
N VAL A 40 6.23 -0.76 -8.83
CA VAL A 40 6.59 -1.99 -8.14
C VAL A 40 5.64 -3.13 -8.51
N GLU A 41 4.34 -2.91 -8.36
CA GLU A 41 3.35 -3.97 -8.60
C GLU A 41 3.34 -4.46 -10.06
N PRO A 42 3.34 -3.58 -11.09
CA PRO A 42 3.46 -4.03 -12.48
C PRO A 42 4.77 -4.75 -12.79
N VAL A 43 5.90 -4.33 -12.21
CA VAL A 43 7.19 -5.02 -12.41
C VAL A 43 7.17 -6.40 -11.80
N VAL A 44 6.63 -6.56 -10.59
CA VAL A 44 6.47 -7.88 -9.96
C VAL A 44 5.61 -8.80 -10.84
N LEU A 45 4.53 -8.31 -11.43
CA LEU A 45 3.69 -9.10 -12.32
C LEU A 45 4.42 -9.47 -13.62
N ASP A 46 5.14 -8.52 -14.24
CA ASP A 46 5.91 -8.72 -15.48
C ASP A 46 7.03 -9.74 -15.28
N ASP A 47 7.77 -9.67 -14.18
CA ASP A 47 8.83 -10.63 -13.81
C ASP A 47 8.31 -12.07 -13.68
N HIS A 48 6.99 -12.25 -13.46
CA HIS A 48 6.31 -13.55 -13.38
C HIS A 48 5.49 -13.88 -14.62
N GLY A 49 5.76 -13.20 -15.75
CA GLY A 49 5.12 -13.47 -17.05
C GLY A 49 3.68 -13.02 -17.15
N ILE A 50 3.23 -12.14 -16.26
CA ILE A 50 1.90 -11.53 -16.32
C ILE A 50 2.02 -10.17 -16.98
N ARG A 51 1.21 -9.95 -18.04
CA ARG A 51 1.16 -8.64 -18.69
C ARG A 51 0.78 -7.56 -17.68
N PRO A 52 1.54 -6.46 -17.56
CA PRO A 52 1.22 -5.37 -16.65
C PRO A 52 -0.20 -4.82 -16.85
N PRO A 53 -0.99 -4.66 -15.79
CA PRO A 53 -2.36 -4.16 -15.87
C PRO A 53 -2.39 -2.66 -16.21
N ILE A 54 -3.52 -2.19 -16.72
CA ILE A 54 -3.79 -0.75 -16.82
C ILE A 54 -4.01 -0.19 -15.41
N ILE A 55 -3.37 0.94 -15.10
CA ILE A 55 -3.41 1.53 -13.75
C ILE A 55 -4.43 2.68 -13.71
N ALA A 56 -5.38 2.62 -12.79
CA ALA A 56 -6.30 3.74 -12.55
C ALA A 56 -5.61 4.84 -11.72
N ALA A 57 -5.18 5.92 -12.36
CA ALA A 57 -4.41 6.99 -11.75
C ALA A 57 -5.16 8.32 -11.70
N GLY A 58 -4.96 9.11 -10.65
CA GLY A 58 -5.59 10.43 -10.54
C GLY A 58 -5.12 11.39 -11.64
N ILE A 59 -6.05 12.13 -12.25
CA ILE A 59 -5.78 13.04 -13.38
C ILE A 59 -4.69 14.08 -13.09
N ASN A 60 -4.45 14.42 -11.83
CA ASN A 60 -3.38 15.30 -11.39
C ASN A 60 -1.96 14.79 -11.69
N LEU A 61 -1.81 13.48 -11.93
CA LEU A 61 -0.52 12.86 -12.31
C LEU A 61 -0.22 13.02 -13.82
N PHE A 62 -1.19 13.45 -14.63
CA PHE A 62 -1.06 13.59 -16.08
C PHE A 62 -0.71 15.00 -16.53
N GLY A 63 -0.47 15.93 -15.61
CA GLY A 63 -0.02 17.29 -15.89
C GLY A 63 1.51 17.42 -16.00
N GLY A 64 1.99 18.41 -16.76
CA GLY A 64 3.42 18.71 -16.93
C GLY A 64 4.23 17.64 -17.66
N PRO A 65 5.58 17.72 -17.64
CA PRO A 65 6.46 16.80 -18.38
C PRO A 65 6.32 15.35 -17.95
N LEU A 66 6.02 15.09 -16.67
CA LEU A 66 5.79 13.75 -16.13
C LEU A 66 4.45 13.14 -16.61
N GLY A 67 3.51 13.96 -17.04
CA GLY A 67 2.27 13.46 -17.62
C GLY A 67 2.46 12.66 -18.90
N LEU A 68 3.48 12.99 -19.69
CA LEU A 68 3.88 12.21 -20.86
C LEU A 68 4.41 10.83 -20.46
N LEU A 69 5.23 10.77 -19.41
CA LEU A 69 5.74 9.52 -18.85
C LEU A 69 4.58 8.60 -18.40
N HIS A 70 3.63 9.13 -17.64
CA HIS A 70 2.48 8.36 -17.17
C HIS A 70 1.59 7.86 -18.31
N ARG A 71 1.39 8.67 -19.37
CA ARG A 71 0.57 8.28 -20.50
C ARG A 71 1.19 7.17 -21.36
N HIS A 72 2.51 7.20 -21.54
CA HIS A 72 3.18 6.35 -22.54
C HIS A 72 3.96 5.18 -21.94
N ILE A 73 4.38 5.26 -20.68
CA ILE A 73 5.26 4.26 -20.07
C ILE A 73 4.51 3.40 -19.02
N THR A 74 3.63 4.00 -18.21
CA THR A 74 2.98 3.27 -17.11
C THR A 74 1.64 2.65 -17.48
N GLY A 75 1.14 2.86 -18.70
CA GLY A 75 -0.18 2.36 -19.12
C GLY A 75 -1.32 2.87 -18.24
N ALA A 76 -1.18 4.07 -17.66
CA ALA A 76 -2.17 4.59 -16.72
C ALA A 76 -3.34 5.27 -17.41
N MET A 77 -4.56 5.02 -16.91
CA MET A 77 -5.77 5.75 -17.30
C MET A 77 -6.08 6.87 -16.31
N PRO A 78 -6.39 8.11 -16.77
CA PRO A 78 -6.70 9.22 -15.90
C PRO A 78 -8.11 9.12 -15.29
N VAL A 79 -8.20 9.28 -13.96
CA VAL A 79 -9.46 9.28 -13.23
C VAL A 79 -9.65 10.60 -12.49
N ARG A 80 -10.79 11.26 -12.67
CA ARG A 80 -11.18 12.43 -11.87
C ARG A 80 -11.70 11.97 -10.52
N ARG A 81 -11.09 12.49 -9.44
CA ARG A 81 -11.50 12.17 -8.07
C ARG A 81 -12.62 13.09 -7.61
N ASN A 82 -13.52 12.57 -6.78
CA ASN A 82 -14.60 13.34 -6.13
C ASN A 82 -15.53 14.10 -7.10
N THR A 83 -15.64 13.65 -8.35
CA THR A 83 -16.60 14.22 -9.30
C THR A 83 -18.02 13.74 -8.99
N LYS A 84 -18.98 14.66 -9.16
CA LYS A 84 -20.42 14.37 -9.10
C LYS A 84 -21.08 14.51 -10.48
N ASP A 85 -20.31 14.76 -11.51
CA ASP A 85 -20.79 14.91 -12.89
C ASP A 85 -21.34 13.58 -13.41
N PRO A 86 -22.66 13.46 -13.65
CA PRO A 86 -23.27 12.20 -14.06
C PRO A 86 -22.77 11.73 -15.43
N ALA A 87 -22.54 12.65 -16.38
CA ALA A 87 -22.04 12.32 -17.71
C ALA A 87 -20.65 11.68 -17.64
N TYR A 88 -19.76 12.26 -16.81
CA TYR A 88 -18.45 11.69 -16.56
C TYR A 88 -18.52 10.29 -15.93
N LEU A 89 -19.41 10.10 -14.94
CA LEU A 89 -19.55 8.80 -14.26
C LEU A 89 -20.08 7.71 -15.21
N VAL A 90 -21.03 8.02 -16.09
CA VAL A 90 -21.53 7.10 -17.10
C VAL A 90 -20.40 6.74 -18.09
N THR A 91 -19.68 7.74 -18.59
CA THR A 91 -18.55 7.54 -19.51
C THR A 91 -17.44 6.71 -18.86
N LEU A 92 -17.11 6.97 -17.60
CA LEU A 92 -16.09 6.19 -16.86
C LEU A 92 -16.48 4.72 -16.73
N LYS A 93 -17.75 4.44 -16.43
CA LYS A 93 -18.27 3.06 -16.31
C LYS A 93 -18.17 2.33 -17.67
N ALA A 94 -18.62 2.94 -18.75
CA ALA A 94 -18.52 2.37 -20.08
C ALA A 94 -17.06 2.14 -20.51
N TYR A 95 -16.19 3.10 -20.21
CA TYR A 95 -14.76 2.98 -20.50
C TYR A 95 -14.09 1.84 -19.73
N VAL A 96 -14.38 1.70 -18.44
CA VAL A 96 -13.84 0.60 -17.62
C VAL A 96 -14.36 -0.75 -18.10
N ALA A 97 -15.64 -0.85 -18.47
CA ALA A 97 -16.21 -2.08 -19.03
C ALA A 97 -15.51 -2.50 -20.32
N GLU A 98 -15.30 -1.56 -21.25
CA GLU A 98 -14.57 -1.83 -22.51
C GLU A 98 -13.10 -2.17 -22.26
N LEU A 99 -12.44 -1.48 -21.33
CA LEU A 99 -11.05 -1.75 -20.95
C LEU A 99 -10.89 -3.19 -20.44
N LEU A 100 -11.79 -3.64 -19.57
CA LEU A 100 -11.75 -4.97 -18.97
C LEU A 100 -12.02 -6.12 -19.95
N GLN A 101 -12.52 -5.85 -21.15
CA GLN A 101 -12.60 -6.85 -22.21
C GLN A 101 -11.20 -7.27 -22.71
N ARG A 102 -10.20 -6.38 -22.64
CA ARG A 102 -8.88 -6.56 -23.28
C ARG A 102 -7.71 -6.53 -22.32
N HIS A 103 -7.87 -5.87 -21.17
CA HIS A 103 -6.80 -5.60 -20.21
C HIS A 103 -7.22 -5.90 -18.78
N ASP A 104 -6.27 -6.30 -17.97
CA ASP A 104 -6.40 -6.33 -16.53
C ASP A 104 -6.30 -4.91 -15.96
N LEU A 105 -6.81 -4.68 -14.76
CA LEU A 105 -6.90 -3.37 -14.14
C LEU A 105 -6.26 -3.37 -12.76
N LEU A 106 -5.41 -2.39 -12.45
CA LEU A 106 -4.90 -2.12 -11.11
C LEU A 106 -5.61 -0.90 -10.52
N VAL A 107 -6.21 -1.08 -9.37
CA VAL A 107 -6.92 -0.03 -8.65
C VAL A 107 -6.43 0.10 -7.21
N TYR A 108 -6.16 1.33 -6.79
CA TYR A 108 -5.88 1.63 -5.38
C TYR A 108 -7.19 2.00 -4.69
N LEU A 109 -7.76 1.05 -3.94
CA LEU A 109 -9.08 1.20 -3.32
C LEU A 109 -9.17 2.38 -2.36
N GLU A 110 -8.07 2.77 -1.74
CA GLU A 110 -8.02 3.94 -0.86
C GLU A 110 -8.23 5.28 -1.58
N GLY A 111 -8.19 5.29 -2.92
CA GLY A 111 -8.35 6.49 -3.75
C GLY A 111 -7.21 7.50 -3.61
N GLY A 112 -6.10 7.13 -2.98
CA GLY A 112 -4.89 7.92 -2.82
C GLY A 112 -4.05 7.44 -1.65
N ARG A 113 -2.76 7.80 -1.62
CA ARG A 113 -1.80 7.39 -0.61
C ARG A 113 -2.25 7.69 0.82
N SER A 114 -1.82 6.86 1.76
CA SER A 114 -1.99 7.12 3.18
C SER A 114 -0.94 8.14 3.66
N TYR A 115 -1.38 9.29 4.13
CA TYR A 115 -0.49 10.33 4.68
C TYR A 115 -0.08 10.09 6.14
N ASN A 116 -0.81 9.24 6.85
CA ASN A 116 -0.57 8.97 8.26
C ASN A 116 -0.19 7.52 8.56
N GLY A 117 0.05 6.70 7.53
CA GLY A 117 0.38 5.29 7.65
C GLY A 117 -0.82 4.35 7.73
N ALA A 118 -1.94 4.76 8.34
CA ALA A 118 -3.11 3.90 8.51
C ALA A 118 -3.82 3.61 7.17
N MET A 119 -4.40 2.44 7.06
CA MET A 119 -5.30 2.10 5.96
C MET A 119 -6.52 3.00 5.97
N LYS A 120 -6.99 3.38 4.77
CA LYS A 120 -8.19 4.21 4.57
C LYS A 120 -9.37 3.34 4.13
N SER A 121 -10.57 3.82 4.42
CA SER A 121 -11.77 3.18 3.92
C SER A 121 -11.79 3.11 2.38
N PRO A 122 -12.19 1.97 1.80
CA PRO A 122 -12.19 1.77 0.37
C PRO A 122 -13.18 2.70 -0.35
N LYS A 123 -12.80 3.12 -1.57
CA LYS A 123 -13.65 3.87 -2.51
C LYS A 123 -14.28 2.91 -3.49
N THR A 124 -15.60 2.99 -3.66
CA THR A 124 -16.37 2.02 -4.44
C THR A 124 -16.52 2.38 -5.92
N GLY A 125 -16.16 3.61 -6.35
CA GLY A 125 -16.48 4.10 -7.69
C GLY A 125 -15.94 3.25 -8.84
N LEU A 126 -14.65 2.90 -8.82
CA LEU A 126 -14.04 2.05 -9.85
C LEU A 126 -14.49 0.58 -9.73
N LEU A 127 -14.64 0.08 -8.51
CA LEU A 127 -15.16 -1.25 -8.27
C LEU A 127 -16.59 -1.39 -8.81
N HIS A 128 -17.44 -0.39 -8.59
CA HIS A 128 -18.79 -0.34 -9.15
C HIS A 128 -18.77 -0.30 -10.68
N ALA A 129 -17.85 0.49 -11.28
CA ALA A 129 -17.69 0.50 -12.73
C ALA A 129 -17.28 -0.88 -13.28
N ALA A 130 -16.38 -1.57 -12.59
CA ALA A 130 -15.94 -2.91 -12.95
C ALA A 130 -17.05 -3.97 -12.81
N LEU A 131 -17.88 -3.88 -11.77
CA LEU A 131 -19.02 -4.77 -11.56
C LEU A 131 -20.09 -4.68 -12.64
N GLN A 132 -20.13 -3.59 -13.41
CA GLN A 132 -21.05 -3.42 -14.54
C GLN A 132 -20.52 -3.95 -15.88
N ALA A 133 -19.26 -4.41 -15.92
CA ALA A 133 -18.71 -5.13 -17.06
C ALA A 133 -19.20 -6.59 -17.11
N ASP A 134 -18.80 -7.33 -18.16
CA ASP A 134 -19.01 -8.78 -18.18
C ASP A 134 -18.23 -9.44 -17.03
N ARG A 135 -18.94 -10.13 -16.13
CA ARG A 135 -18.41 -10.58 -14.85
C ARG A 135 -18.12 -12.08 -14.77
N GLU A 136 -18.54 -12.85 -15.77
CA GLU A 136 -18.45 -14.32 -15.70
C GLU A 136 -17.01 -14.79 -15.59
N ASN A 137 -16.09 -14.11 -16.27
CA ASN A 137 -14.67 -14.45 -16.30
C ASN A 137 -13.78 -13.38 -15.64
N MET A 138 -14.33 -12.69 -14.65
CA MET A 138 -13.58 -11.65 -13.93
C MET A 138 -13.42 -12.00 -12.45
N THR A 139 -12.21 -11.76 -11.95
CA THR A 139 -11.88 -11.90 -10.53
C THR A 139 -11.18 -10.66 -9.99
N VAL A 140 -11.37 -10.38 -8.70
CA VAL A 140 -10.55 -9.41 -7.96
C VAL A 140 -9.48 -10.19 -7.22
N VAL A 141 -8.22 -9.81 -7.42
CA VAL A 141 -7.09 -10.27 -6.61
C VAL A 141 -6.71 -9.15 -5.65
N PRO A 142 -6.94 -9.32 -4.33
CA PRO A 142 -6.46 -8.37 -3.33
C PRO A 142 -4.94 -8.37 -3.29
N VAL A 143 -4.33 -7.19 -3.23
CA VAL A 143 -2.87 -7.01 -3.16
C VAL A 143 -2.52 -6.12 -1.98
N ALA A 144 -1.57 -6.54 -1.16
CA ALA A 144 -1.02 -5.71 -0.10
C ALA A 144 0.43 -5.36 -0.41
N ILE A 145 0.74 -4.05 -0.39
CA ILE A 145 2.11 -3.57 -0.50
C ILE A 145 2.58 -2.97 0.83
N ALA A 146 3.79 -3.34 1.25
CA ALA A 146 4.45 -2.83 2.45
C ALA A 146 5.93 -2.54 2.16
N TYR A 147 6.49 -1.52 2.81
CA TYR A 147 7.89 -1.12 2.69
C TYR A 147 8.57 -1.05 4.05
N ASP A 148 9.82 -1.50 4.12
CA ASP A 148 10.66 -1.28 5.31
C ASP A 148 10.77 0.21 5.63
N LEU A 149 11.08 0.99 4.60
CA LEU A 149 11.01 2.45 4.64
C LEU A 149 10.33 2.97 3.36
N VAL A 150 9.36 3.85 3.56
CA VAL A 150 8.73 4.57 2.45
C VAL A 150 9.62 5.75 2.05
N LEU A 151 9.91 5.87 0.75
CA LEU A 151 10.85 6.89 0.25
C LEU A 151 10.45 8.31 0.65
N GLU A 152 9.17 8.61 0.60
CA GLU A 152 8.59 9.90 0.91
C GLU A 152 7.97 10.02 2.32
N ASP A 153 8.35 9.16 3.26
CA ASP A 153 7.79 9.09 4.63
C ASP A 153 7.77 10.43 5.37
N GLN A 154 8.87 11.20 5.28
CA GLN A 154 8.97 12.50 5.92
C GLN A 154 8.01 13.53 5.30
N VAL A 155 7.79 13.45 3.99
CA VAL A 155 6.85 14.33 3.28
C VAL A 155 5.43 13.95 3.66
N LEU A 156 5.09 12.66 3.62
CA LEU A 156 3.76 12.15 3.98
C LEU A 156 3.40 12.48 5.42
N ALA A 157 4.29 12.21 6.36
CA ALA A 157 4.09 12.47 7.77
C ALA A 157 3.86 13.97 8.07
N LYS A 158 4.57 14.87 7.39
CA LYS A 158 4.38 16.34 7.51
C LYS A 158 3.10 16.81 6.82
N GLN A 159 2.67 16.20 5.72
CA GLN A 159 1.42 16.53 5.03
C GLN A 159 0.19 16.06 5.80
N GLY A 160 0.27 14.95 6.54
CA GLY A 160 -0.80 14.48 7.42
C GLY A 160 -1.21 15.49 8.50
N THR A 161 -0.33 16.45 8.80
CA THR A 161 -0.58 17.55 9.76
C THR A 161 -1.03 18.86 9.10
N LYS A 162 -0.87 19.02 7.79
CA LYS A 162 -1.24 20.24 7.04
C LYS A 162 -2.00 19.86 5.76
N ARG A 163 -3.18 20.46 5.54
CA ARG A 163 -4.07 20.24 4.38
C ARG A 163 -3.52 20.68 3.01
N SER A 164 -2.25 21.04 2.87
CA SER A 164 -1.65 21.56 1.65
C SER A 164 -1.16 20.42 0.73
N GLN A 165 -1.78 20.25 -0.43
CA GLN A 165 -1.25 19.41 -1.50
C GLN A 165 -0.02 20.10 -2.12
N ARG A 166 1.16 19.49 -1.99
CA ARG A 166 2.36 19.96 -2.66
C ARG A 166 2.41 19.49 -4.12
N PRO A 167 3.03 20.24 -5.04
CA PRO A 167 3.25 19.80 -6.41
C PRO A 167 4.10 18.52 -6.44
N PHE A 168 3.72 17.57 -7.27
CA PHE A 168 4.42 16.26 -7.43
C PHE A 168 5.91 16.41 -7.78
N THR A 169 6.29 17.43 -8.55
CA THR A 169 7.67 17.72 -8.91
C THR A 169 8.58 17.93 -7.70
N ARG A 170 8.07 18.56 -6.62
CA ARG A 170 8.82 18.77 -5.38
C ARG A 170 8.96 17.48 -4.58
N GLU A 171 7.91 16.67 -4.56
CA GLU A 171 7.96 15.34 -3.94
C GLU A 171 8.98 14.45 -4.66
N LEU A 172 9.03 14.47 -6.00
CA LEU A 172 9.99 13.70 -6.79
C LEU A 172 11.44 14.11 -6.51
N THR A 173 11.74 15.40 -6.38
CA THR A 173 13.08 15.89 -6.04
C THR A 173 13.51 15.41 -4.65
N GLU A 174 12.59 15.43 -3.68
CA GLU A 174 12.84 14.90 -2.33
C GLU A 174 13.02 13.37 -2.36
N MET A 175 12.24 12.63 -3.16
CA MET A 175 12.39 11.18 -3.36
C MET A 175 13.77 10.82 -3.92
N VAL A 176 14.24 11.52 -4.95
CA VAL A 176 15.58 11.30 -5.53
C VAL A 176 16.67 11.57 -4.49
N ARG A 177 16.58 12.67 -3.76
CA ARG A 177 17.55 13.04 -2.72
C ARG A 177 17.63 12.02 -1.59
N TYR A 178 16.50 11.49 -1.13
CA TYR A 178 16.45 10.49 -0.05
C TYR A 178 16.70 9.07 -0.53
N GLY A 179 16.39 8.76 -1.79
CA GLY A 179 16.61 7.43 -2.38
C GLY A 179 18.06 7.08 -2.67
N MET A 180 18.99 8.07 -2.68
CA MET A 180 20.39 7.82 -3.00
C MET A 180 21.18 7.13 -1.87
N GLY A 181 20.67 7.06 -0.67
CA GLY A 181 21.39 6.59 0.53
C GLY A 181 20.96 5.25 1.11
N TYR A 182 19.79 4.68 0.76
CA TYR A 182 19.24 3.54 1.48
C TYR A 182 18.65 2.46 0.57
N HIS A 183 18.93 1.19 0.90
CA HIS A 183 18.24 0.04 0.36
C HIS A 183 16.92 -0.15 1.11
N SER A 184 15.80 -0.29 0.40
CA SER A 184 14.49 -0.61 0.96
C SER A 184 13.97 -1.90 0.34
N ARG A 185 13.16 -2.64 1.10
CA ARG A 185 12.44 -3.81 0.58
C ARG A 185 10.98 -3.44 0.38
N ALA A 186 10.41 -3.88 -0.74
CA ALA A 186 8.99 -3.78 -1.06
C ALA A 186 8.38 -5.18 -1.05
N PHE A 187 7.48 -5.44 -0.12
CA PHE A 187 6.75 -6.69 -0.01
C PHE A 187 5.42 -6.54 -0.75
N VAL A 188 5.17 -7.42 -1.72
CA VAL A 188 3.93 -7.45 -2.50
C VAL A 188 3.28 -8.80 -2.30
N THR A 189 2.22 -8.84 -1.51
CA THR A 189 1.52 -10.07 -1.13
C THR A 189 0.18 -10.16 -1.86
N PHE A 190 -0.03 -11.23 -2.62
CA PHE A 190 -1.27 -11.47 -3.35
C PHE A 190 -2.22 -12.36 -2.54
N GLY A 191 -3.50 -12.00 -2.50
CA GLY A 191 -4.53 -12.75 -1.81
C GLY A 191 -5.39 -13.60 -2.75
N SER A 192 -6.18 -14.50 -2.16
CA SER A 192 -7.08 -15.38 -2.91
C SER A 192 -8.04 -14.60 -3.81
N PRO A 193 -8.26 -15.04 -5.06
CA PRO A 193 -9.16 -14.38 -5.99
C PRO A 193 -10.60 -14.40 -5.48
N MET A 194 -11.30 -13.29 -5.66
CA MET A 194 -12.73 -13.15 -5.37
C MET A 194 -13.50 -13.03 -6.69
N THR A 195 -14.51 -13.86 -6.87
CA THR A 195 -15.36 -13.82 -8.06
C THR A 195 -16.31 -12.62 -8.02
N LEU A 196 -16.59 -12.02 -9.19
CA LEU A 196 -17.46 -10.84 -9.27
C LEU A 196 -18.93 -11.18 -9.57
N HIS A 197 -19.22 -12.34 -10.14
CA HIS A 197 -20.58 -12.71 -10.54
C HIS A 197 -21.57 -12.82 -9.36
N GLU A 198 -21.08 -13.11 -8.16
CA GLU A 198 -21.88 -13.24 -6.94
C GLU A 198 -22.37 -11.88 -6.39
N TRP A 199 -21.83 -10.77 -6.87
CA TRP A 199 -22.10 -9.44 -6.34
C TRP A 199 -23.07 -8.65 -7.24
N ASN A 200 -24.11 -8.09 -6.64
CA ASN A 200 -25.10 -7.31 -7.39
C ASN A 200 -24.63 -5.86 -7.61
N PRO A 201 -24.34 -5.44 -8.89
CA PRO A 201 -23.88 -4.08 -9.18
C PRO A 201 -24.96 -3.01 -8.97
N GLU A 202 -26.24 -3.38 -9.02
CA GLU A 202 -27.34 -2.43 -8.81
C GLU A 202 -27.60 -2.17 -7.32
N SER A 203 -27.10 -3.03 -6.45
CA SER A 203 -27.19 -2.87 -5.00
C SER A 203 -25.99 -2.13 -4.45
N ARG A 204 -26.18 -0.87 -4.05
CA ARG A 204 -25.13 -0.08 -3.37
C ARG A 204 -24.55 -0.82 -2.16
N ARG A 205 -25.40 -1.54 -1.40
CA ARG A 205 -24.96 -2.32 -0.24
C ARG A 205 -24.02 -3.44 -0.67
N SER A 206 -24.36 -4.21 -1.70
CA SER A 206 -23.53 -5.29 -2.23
C SER A 206 -22.15 -4.79 -2.65
N VAL A 207 -22.09 -3.65 -3.37
CA VAL A 207 -20.82 -3.02 -3.77
C VAL A 207 -19.99 -2.57 -2.56
N MET A 208 -20.64 -2.03 -1.52
CA MET A 208 -19.94 -1.61 -0.29
C MET A 208 -19.43 -2.81 0.51
N ASP A 209 -20.20 -3.89 0.59
CA ASP A 209 -19.84 -5.12 1.31
C ASP A 209 -18.64 -5.80 0.61
N LEU A 210 -18.63 -5.87 -0.73
CA LEU A 210 -17.47 -6.33 -1.50
C LEU A 210 -16.24 -5.45 -1.25
N ALA A 211 -16.37 -4.14 -1.34
CA ALA A 211 -15.26 -3.22 -1.11
C ALA A 211 -14.68 -3.35 0.31
N LYS A 212 -15.56 -3.56 1.30
CA LYS A 212 -15.17 -3.81 2.69
C LYS A 212 -14.42 -5.13 2.81
N LEU A 213 -14.93 -6.22 2.24
CA LEU A 213 -14.30 -7.54 2.23
C LEU A 213 -12.90 -7.48 1.61
N ILE A 214 -12.76 -6.82 0.44
CA ILE A 214 -11.46 -6.64 -0.20
C ILE A 214 -10.51 -5.85 0.71
N GLY A 215 -10.98 -4.76 1.31
CA GLY A 215 -10.18 -3.93 2.22
C GLY A 215 -9.72 -4.70 3.47
N GLU A 216 -10.58 -5.50 4.08
CA GLU A 216 -10.25 -6.38 5.22
C GLU A 216 -9.22 -7.45 4.81
N THR A 217 -9.38 -8.03 3.62
CA THR A 217 -8.42 -9.01 3.09
C THR A 217 -7.05 -8.37 2.86
N ILE A 218 -7.00 -7.19 2.23
CA ILE A 218 -5.74 -6.44 2.06
C ILE A 218 -5.10 -6.15 3.42
N GLY A 219 -5.90 -5.80 4.43
CA GLY A 219 -5.43 -5.59 5.79
C GLY A 219 -4.74 -6.81 6.39
N LYS A 220 -5.33 -8.01 6.24
CA LYS A 220 -4.73 -9.27 6.71
C LYS A 220 -3.48 -9.66 5.94
N LEU A 221 -3.44 -9.42 4.63
CA LEU A 221 -2.28 -9.68 3.78
C LEU A 221 -1.11 -8.74 4.07
N HIS A 222 -1.37 -7.56 4.66
CA HIS A 222 -0.35 -6.55 4.88
C HIS A 222 0.79 -7.07 5.75
N LYS A 223 2.02 -7.09 5.19
CA LYS A 223 3.21 -7.57 5.90
C LYS A 223 3.53 -6.68 7.08
N VAL A 224 3.62 -7.29 8.26
CA VAL A 224 4.05 -6.62 9.49
C VAL A 224 5.59 -6.62 9.50
N LEU A 225 6.18 -5.43 9.32
CA LEU A 225 7.62 -5.26 9.18
C LEU A 225 8.28 -4.83 10.50
N PRO A 226 9.59 -5.12 10.68
CA PRO A 226 10.34 -4.76 11.87
C PRO A 226 10.25 -3.27 12.21
N THR A 227 10.32 -2.39 11.20
CA THR A 227 10.21 -0.94 11.37
C THR A 227 8.85 -0.52 11.95
N ALA A 228 7.77 -1.19 11.56
CA ALA A 228 6.43 -0.94 12.09
C ALA A 228 6.29 -1.43 13.54
N LEU A 229 6.86 -2.60 13.86
CA LEU A 229 6.86 -3.17 15.21
C LEU A 229 7.63 -2.27 16.18
N LEU A 230 8.88 -1.92 15.84
CA LEU A 230 9.68 -1.01 16.64
C LEU A 230 8.97 0.33 16.83
N ALA A 231 8.41 0.88 15.76
CA ALA A 231 7.69 2.16 15.82
C ALA A 231 6.43 2.10 16.71
N ALA A 232 5.72 0.97 16.74
CA ALA A 232 4.55 0.78 17.58
C ALA A 232 4.92 0.56 19.06
N ALA A 233 6.05 -0.11 19.33
CA ALA A 233 6.52 -0.43 20.66
C ALA A 233 7.25 0.75 21.34
N LEU A 234 8.07 1.51 20.62
CA LEU A 234 8.97 2.51 21.18
C LEU A 234 8.22 3.68 21.82
N ARG A 235 8.46 3.91 23.10
CA ARG A 235 8.09 5.12 23.83
C ARG A 235 9.16 6.20 23.61
N PRO A 236 9.00 7.44 24.12
CA PRO A 236 9.99 8.51 23.89
C PRO A 236 11.43 8.10 24.15
N SER A 237 11.65 7.26 25.17
CA SER A 237 12.97 6.69 25.50
C SER A 237 12.79 5.34 26.21
N MET A 238 13.47 4.29 25.76
CA MET A 238 13.42 2.95 26.35
C MET A 238 14.78 2.27 26.33
N LEU A 239 15.02 1.37 27.26
CA LEU A 239 16.14 0.44 27.22
C LEU A 239 15.88 -0.67 26.19
N LYS A 240 16.93 -1.27 25.68
CA LYS A 240 16.88 -2.32 24.67
C LYS A 240 15.98 -3.49 25.08
N ASN A 241 16.18 -4.02 26.30
CA ASN A 241 15.43 -5.18 26.77
C ASN A 241 13.93 -4.86 26.95
N ASP A 242 13.61 -3.71 27.57
CA ASP A 242 12.21 -3.27 27.70
C ASP A 242 11.51 -3.12 26.35
N LEU A 243 12.25 -2.69 25.32
CA LEU A 243 11.74 -2.53 23.97
C LEU A 243 11.51 -3.90 23.30
N ILE A 244 12.43 -4.86 23.49
CA ILE A 244 12.28 -6.24 23.02
C ILE A 244 11.03 -6.87 23.62
N ASP A 245 10.87 -6.82 24.95
CA ASP A 245 9.70 -7.39 25.64
C ASP A 245 8.38 -6.80 25.15
N ARG A 246 8.37 -5.49 24.85
CA ARG A 246 7.18 -4.85 24.27
C ARG A 246 6.90 -5.28 22.83
N ILE A 247 7.93 -5.48 22.03
CA ILE A 247 7.76 -5.97 20.65
C ILE A 247 7.25 -7.42 20.69
N ASP A 248 7.77 -8.27 21.60
CA ASP A 248 7.29 -9.63 21.77
C ASP A 248 5.81 -9.66 22.19
N GLY A 249 5.38 -8.79 23.09
CA GLY A 249 3.96 -8.64 23.43
C GLY A 249 3.08 -8.22 22.24
N LEU A 250 3.57 -7.33 21.36
CA LEU A 250 2.87 -6.98 20.12
C LEU A 250 2.83 -8.14 19.13
N LEU A 251 3.92 -8.91 19.02
CA LEU A 251 3.98 -10.08 18.16
C LEU A 251 2.97 -11.15 18.60
N ASP A 252 2.78 -11.35 19.91
CA ASP A 252 1.80 -12.29 20.43
C ASP A 252 0.35 -11.86 20.09
N GLU A 253 0.02 -10.57 20.22
CA GLU A 253 -1.26 -10.02 19.80
C GLU A 253 -1.49 -10.21 18.29
N LEU A 254 -0.47 -9.91 17.48
CA LEU A 254 -0.53 -10.03 16.02
C LEU A 254 -0.63 -11.49 15.55
N ARG A 255 0.02 -12.44 16.25
CA ARG A 255 -0.16 -13.89 16.01
C ARG A 255 -1.58 -14.34 16.26
N GLN A 256 -2.19 -13.86 17.34
CA GLN A 256 -3.60 -14.16 17.63
C GLN A 256 -4.56 -13.60 16.58
N ALA A 257 -4.18 -12.50 15.94
CA ALA A 257 -4.92 -11.90 14.83
C ALA A 257 -4.62 -12.53 13.46
N ASP A 258 -3.80 -13.59 13.40
CA ASP A 258 -3.36 -14.26 12.16
C ASP A 258 -2.71 -13.26 11.17
N ALA A 259 -1.87 -12.35 11.69
CA ALA A 259 -1.21 -11.33 10.91
C ALA A 259 -0.01 -11.89 10.12
N ASN A 260 0.24 -11.37 8.93
CA ASN A 260 1.38 -11.74 8.09
C ASN A 260 2.69 -11.15 8.66
N LEU A 261 3.39 -11.89 9.51
CA LEU A 261 4.60 -11.45 10.20
C LEU A 261 5.86 -11.70 9.35
N SER A 262 6.79 -10.75 9.39
CA SER A 262 8.11 -10.88 8.73
C SER A 262 9.20 -11.39 9.67
N VAL A 263 8.98 -11.39 10.99
CA VAL A 263 9.93 -11.78 12.03
C VAL A 263 9.25 -12.61 13.12
N ALA A 264 10.05 -13.41 13.82
CA ALA A 264 9.56 -14.33 14.84
C ALA A 264 9.71 -13.79 16.28
N SER A 265 10.60 -12.82 16.54
CA SER A 265 10.89 -12.32 17.89
C SER A 265 11.13 -10.82 17.92
N GLY A 266 10.99 -10.23 19.11
CA GLY A 266 11.30 -8.83 19.36
C GLY A 266 12.78 -8.50 19.16
N ALA A 267 13.66 -9.44 19.50
CA ALA A 267 15.10 -9.28 19.28
C ALA A 267 15.44 -9.18 17.79
N GLU A 268 14.89 -10.08 16.97
CA GLU A 268 15.03 -10.07 15.52
C GLU A 268 14.45 -8.79 14.89
N ALA A 269 13.26 -8.38 15.34
CA ALA A 269 12.63 -7.14 14.88
C ALA A 269 13.49 -5.92 15.20
N LEU A 270 14.07 -5.87 16.40
CA LEU A 270 14.92 -4.76 16.81
C LEU A 270 16.22 -4.72 16.00
N GLU A 271 16.85 -5.87 15.76
CA GLU A 271 18.05 -5.98 14.95
C GLU A 271 17.81 -5.46 13.52
N GLN A 272 16.75 -5.94 12.85
CA GLN A 272 16.44 -5.55 11.49
C GLN A 272 15.94 -4.09 11.34
N ALA A 273 15.27 -3.53 12.35
CA ALA A 273 14.71 -2.18 12.29
C ALA A 273 15.66 -1.06 12.71
N THR A 274 16.66 -1.37 13.51
CA THR A 274 17.51 -0.33 14.15
C THR A 274 18.29 0.47 13.11
N GLU A 275 19.07 -0.20 12.26
CA GLU A 275 19.91 0.48 11.27
C GLU A 275 19.09 1.33 10.31
N PRO A 276 18.00 0.83 9.66
CA PRO A 276 17.15 1.65 8.80
C PRO A 276 16.62 2.93 9.47
N LEU A 277 16.10 2.80 10.69
CA LEU A 277 15.48 3.93 11.39
C LEU A 277 16.51 4.94 11.92
N VAL A 278 17.71 4.48 12.30
CA VAL A 278 18.83 5.36 12.71
C VAL A 278 19.39 6.10 11.49
N THR A 279 19.68 5.40 10.41
CA THR A 279 20.19 5.99 9.16
C THR A 279 19.21 7.03 8.60
N ARG A 280 17.91 6.77 8.72
CA ARG A 280 16.84 7.71 8.34
C ARG A 280 16.69 8.87 9.33
N GLY A 281 17.36 8.84 10.47
CA GLY A 281 17.29 9.86 11.52
C GLY A 281 15.96 9.89 12.27
N ILE A 282 15.22 8.79 12.29
CA ILE A 282 13.91 8.67 12.95
C ILE A 282 14.09 8.39 14.43
N ILE A 283 15.09 7.57 14.77
CA ILE A 283 15.49 7.24 16.15
C ILE A 283 16.99 7.47 16.34
N VAL A 284 17.40 7.52 17.60
CA VAL A 284 18.81 7.53 18.03
C VAL A 284 19.01 6.43 19.05
N VAL A 285 20.16 5.75 18.98
CA VAL A 285 20.56 4.71 19.93
C VAL A 285 21.85 5.12 20.62
N GLU A 286 21.83 5.21 21.94
CA GLU A 286 22.98 5.57 22.78
C GLU A 286 22.99 4.66 24.03
N HIS A 287 24.08 3.93 24.27
CA HIS A 287 24.26 3.07 25.45
C HIS A 287 23.05 2.13 25.70
N ASP A 288 22.65 1.35 24.67
CA ASP A 288 21.48 0.47 24.70
C ASP A 288 20.13 1.17 24.98
N ARG A 289 20.08 2.48 24.84
CA ARG A 289 18.86 3.27 24.98
C ARG A 289 18.40 3.80 23.65
N TYR A 290 17.17 3.47 23.30
CA TYR A 290 16.47 3.88 22.09
C TYR A 290 15.65 5.14 22.38
N ARG A 291 15.81 6.19 21.57
CA ARG A 291 15.09 7.47 21.71
C ARG A 291 14.45 7.88 20.40
N VAL A 292 13.23 8.41 20.50
CA VAL A 292 12.50 8.97 19.35
C VAL A 292 13.09 10.33 18.99
N ARG A 293 13.51 10.50 17.72
CA ARG A 293 13.98 11.79 17.17
C ARG A 293 12.91 12.45 16.31
N GLU A 294 12.29 11.70 15.37
CA GLU A 294 11.24 12.17 14.47
C GLU A 294 9.89 11.53 14.78
N ARG A 295 9.19 12.07 15.79
CA ARG A 295 7.95 11.50 16.34
C ARG A 295 6.86 11.31 15.28
N THR A 296 6.70 12.26 14.35
CA THR A 296 5.64 12.21 13.33
C THR A 296 5.87 11.10 12.33
N VAL A 297 7.13 10.89 11.91
CA VAL A 297 7.52 9.82 10.99
C VAL A 297 7.43 8.46 11.68
N LEU A 298 7.89 8.34 12.93
CA LEU A 298 7.75 7.11 13.70
C LEU A 298 6.28 6.71 13.84
N ARG A 299 5.40 7.66 14.14
CA ARG A 299 3.96 7.43 14.21
C ARG A 299 3.36 6.98 12.88
N TYR A 300 3.89 7.43 11.75
CA TYR A 300 3.48 6.94 10.43
C TYR A 300 3.68 5.43 10.33
N TYR A 301 4.89 4.93 10.69
CA TYR A 301 5.17 3.48 10.67
C TYR A 301 4.34 2.69 11.68
N ALA A 302 4.21 3.17 12.91
CA ALA A 302 3.37 2.54 13.92
C ALA A 302 1.91 2.34 13.46
N ARG A 303 1.39 3.27 12.68
CA ARG A 303 0.00 3.21 12.19
C ARG A 303 -0.20 2.28 11.00
N THR A 304 0.86 1.83 10.33
CA THR A 304 0.72 0.88 9.21
C THR A 304 0.11 -0.45 9.65
N ILE A 305 0.31 -0.86 10.90
CA ILE A 305 -0.20 -2.09 11.49
C ILE A 305 -1.38 -1.88 12.46
N LYS A 306 -1.83 -0.63 12.64
CA LYS A 306 -2.87 -0.29 13.62
C LYS A 306 -4.16 -1.09 13.44
N HIS A 307 -4.53 -1.43 12.21
CA HIS A 307 -5.76 -2.16 11.88
C HIS A 307 -5.71 -3.64 12.29
N LEU A 308 -4.53 -4.17 12.61
CA LEU A 308 -4.30 -5.54 13.08
C LEU A 308 -4.26 -5.63 14.62
N LEU A 309 -4.13 -4.50 15.31
CA LEU A 309 -4.07 -4.44 16.76
C LEU A 309 -5.46 -4.15 17.34
N SER A 310 -5.78 -4.79 18.46
CA SER A 310 -7.03 -4.57 19.19
C SER A 310 -7.17 -3.11 19.65
N PRO A 311 -8.41 -2.57 19.76
CA PRO A 311 -8.66 -1.20 20.23
C PRO A 311 -8.09 -0.91 21.62
N THR A 312 -7.85 -1.96 22.42
CA THR A 312 -7.28 -1.92 23.78
C THR A 312 -5.75 -1.89 23.81
N GLY A 313 -5.09 -2.23 22.70
CA GLY A 313 -3.64 -2.12 22.57
C GLY A 313 -3.22 -0.65 22.52
N HIS A 314 -2.62 -0.17 23.61
CA HIS A 314 -2.24 1.23 23.85
C HIS A 314 -1.28 1.79 22.79
N VAL A 315 -1.82 2.30 21.68
CA VAL A 315 -1.14 3.32 20.87
C VAL A 315 -1.47 4.69 21.48
N THR A 316 -1.07 4.91 22.72
CA THR A 316 -1.09 6.26 23.34
C THR A 316 0.20 6.98 23.00
N HIS A 317 0.10 7.97 22.13
CA HIS A 317 1.12 9.01 21.92
C HIS A 317 0.49 10.40 22.01
#